data_c38996cd5dd9a942c0a6cdc6b6118926
#
_entry.id   c38996cd5dd9a942c0a6cdc6b6118926
#
_cell.length_a   1.000
_cell.length_b   1.000
_cell.length_c   1.000
_cell.angle_alpha   90.00
_cell.angle_beta   90.00
_cell.angle_gamma   90.00
#
_symmetry.space_group_name_H-M   'P 1'
#
loop_
_entity.id
_entity.type
_entity.pdbx_description
1 polymer ?
#
loop_
_entity_poly.entity_id
_entity_poly.type
_entity_poly.pdbx_seq_one_letter_code
_entity_poly.pdbx_strand_id
1 'polypeptide(L)' 'MKLTFQKEIYPKTVLLKAAFNFTDRAYIHLDSDDKYYIVDIENKDGKSDISEKEFIN' A
#
# COMPACT_ATOMS: atom_id res chain seq x y z
N MET A 1 -3.92 7.62 4.96
CA MET A 1 -2.45 7.50 4.94
C MET A 1 -1.99 7.08 3.56
N LYS A 2 -0.99 7.72 3.02
CA LYS A 2 -0.48 7.39 1.69
C LYS A 2 0.96 6.92 1.75
N LEU A 3 1.24 5.86 1.03
CA LEU A 3 2.60 5.35 0.82
C LEU A 3 2.93 5.46 -0.65
N THR A 4 4.16 5.78 -0.97
CA THR A 4 4.64 5.82 -2.34
C THR A 4 5.80 4.86 -2.52
N PHE A 5 5.79 4.15 -3.64
CA PHE A 5 6.81 3.14 -3.96
C PHE A 5 7.35 3.40 -5.35
N GLN A 6 8.66 3.49 -5.48
CA GLN A 6 9.30 3.72 -6.77
C GLN A 6 9.12 2.49 -7.66
N LYS A 7 8.61 2.72 -8.86
CA LYS A 7 8.39 1.63 -9.83
C LYS A 7 9.66 0.88 -10.19
N GLU A 8 10.80 1.55 -10.14
CA GLU A 8 12.08 0.93 -10.41
C GLU A 8 12.49 -0.10 -9.37
N ILE A 9 12.00 0.06 -8.15
CA ILE A 9 12.41 -0.77 -7.02
C ILE A 9 11.37 -1.85 -6.72
N TYR A 10 10.09 -1.51 -6.84
CA TYR A 10 9.00 -2.40 -6.44
C TYR A 10 8.17 -2.82 -7.64
N PRO A 11 8.13 -4.13 -7.95
CA PRO A 11 7.22 -4.62 -8.98
C PRO A 11 5.76 -4.44 -8.57
N LYS A 12 4.90 -4.21 -9.55
CA LYS A 12 3.47 -4.05 -9.30
C LYS A 12 2.86 -5.26 -8.57
N THR A 13 3.32 -6.45 -8.92
CA THR A 13 2.81 -7.68 -8.31
C THR A 13 3.05 -7.75 -6.80
N VAL A 14 4.18 -7.21 -6.34
CA VAL A 14 4.49 -7.16 -4.90
C VAL A 14 3.48 -6.28 -4.18
N LEU A 15 3.15 -5.12 -4.77
CA LEU A 15 2.20 -4.19 -4.16
C LEU A 15 0.78 -4.74 -4.15
N LEU A 16 0.38 -5.41 -5.24
CA LEU A 16 -0.95 -6.02 -5.31
C LEU A 16 -1.10 -7.12 -4.27
N LYS A 17 -0.07 -7.92 -4.10
CA LYS A 17 -0.07 -9.00 -3.12
C LYS A 17 -0.13 -8.44 -1.70
N ALA A 18 0.64 -7.40 -1.43
CA ALA A 18 0.63 -6.74 -0.13
C ALA A 18 -0.75 -6.12 0.15
N ALA A 19 -1.32 -5.43 -0.83
CA ALA A 19 -2.64 -4.84 -0.69
C ALA A 19 -3.69 -5.90 -0.35
N PHE A 20 -3.64 -7.02 -1.05
CA PHE A 20 -4.57 -8.12 -0.81
C PHE A 20 -4.49 -8.63 0.63
N ASN A 21 -3.28 -8.70 1.17
CA ASN A 21 -3.08 -9.19 2.54
C ASN A 21 -3.63 -8.26 3.60
N PHE A 22 -3.88 -7.00 3.27
CA PHE A 22 -4.39 -6.02 4.22
C PHE A 22 -5.87 -5.70 4.06
N THR A 23 -6.55 -6.31 3.09
CA THR A 23 -7.94 -5.95 2.78
C THR A 23 -8.92 -6.26 3.90
N ASP A 24 -8.58 -7.19 4.78
CA ASP A 24 -9.42 -7.51 5.94
C ASP A 24 -9.27 -6.51 7.08
N ARG A 25 -8.19 -5.72 7.07
CA ARG A 25 -7.89 -4.76 8.14
C ARG A 25 -7.97 -3.30 7.72
N ALA A 26 -7.95 -3.04 6.42
CA ALA A 26 -7.90 -1.68 5.91
C ALA A 26 -8.53 -1.58 4.54
N TYR A 27 -8.99 -0.38 4.22
CA TYR A 27 -9.39 -0.05 2.85
C TYR A 27 -8.15 0.38 2.10
N ILE A 28 -7.89 -0.26 0.97
CA ILE A 28 -6.69 -0.01 0.18
C ILE A 28 -7.10 0.53 -1.18
N HIS A 29 -6.57 1.67 -1.55
CA HIS A 29 -6.75 2.25 -2.87
C HIS A 29 -5.39 2.36 -3.53
N LEU A 30 -5.26 1.77 -4.72
CA LEU A 30 -4.02 1.80 -5.47
C LEU A 30 -4.12 2.76 -6.64
N ASP A 31 -3.10 3.56 -6.81
CA ASP A 31 -2.99 4.49 -7.91
C ASP A 31 -1.55 4.50 -8.40
N SER A 32 -1.27 5.22 -9.46
CA SER A 32 0.09 5.33 -9.95
C SER A 32 0.27 6.61 -10.77
N ASP A 33 1.50 7.09 -10.79
CA ASP A 33 1.92 8.12 -11.72
C ASP A 33 3.06 7.56 -12.59
N ASP A 34 3.83 8.42 -13.24
CA ASP A 34 4.89 7.98 -14.13
C ASP A 34 6.00 7.20 -13.44
N LYS A 35 6.28 7.52 -12.18
CA LYS A 35 7.44 6.99 -11.47
C LYS A 35 7.10 6.22 -10.20
N TYR A 36 5.91 6.41 -9.66
CA TYR A 36 5.54 5.85 -8.35
C TYR A 36 4.23 5.11 -8.41
N TYR A 37 4.14 4.06 -7.61
CA TYR A 37 2.87 3.50 -7.20
C TYR A 37 2.45 4.20 -5.92
N ILE A 38 1.19 4.56 -5.82
CA ILE A 38 0.63 5.28 -4.69
C ILE A 38 -0.39 4.38 -4.02
N VAL A 39 -0.17 4.12 -2.73
CA VAL A 39 -1.07 3.27 -1.95
C VAL A 39 -1.71 4.12 -0.87
N ASP A 40 -3.01 4.29 -0.96
CA ASP A 40 -3.77 5.02 0.05
C ASP A 40 -4.44 4.00 0.96
N ILE A 41 -4.12 4.06 2.24
CA ILE A 41 -4.57 3.09 3.24
C ILE A 41 -5.42 3.80 4.29
N GLU A 42 -6.61 3.27 4.51
CA GLU A 42 -7.48 3.75 5.58
C GLU A 42 -7.81 2.58 6.49
N ASN A 43 -7.38 2.64 7.74
CA ASN A 43 -7.63 1.56 8.69
C ASN A 43 -9.11 1.50 9.05
N LYS A 44 -9.66 0.31 9.05
CA LYS A 44 -11.08 0.10 9.37
C LYS A 44 -11.40 0.42 10.82
N ASP A 45 -10.45 0.21 11.70
CA ASP A 45 -10.61 0.49 13.13
C ASP A 45 -10.15 1.88 13.53
N GLY A 46 -9.49 2.60 12.63
CA GLY A 46 -9.00 3.96 12.86
C GLY A 46 -7.89 4.10 13.89
N LYS A 47 -7.27 3.02 14.28
CA LYS A 47 -6.37 3.04 15.45
C LYS A 47 -4.90 3.24 15.15
N SER A 48 -4.40 2.78 14.03
CA SER A 48 -2.97 2.88 13.80
C SER A 48 -2.66 2.97 12.33
N ASP A 49 -1.58 3.67 12.03
CA ASP A 49 -1.05 3.72 10.68
C ASP A 49 -0.22 2.47 10.41
N ILE A 50 -0.23 2.06 9.16
CA ILE A 50 0.59 0.95 8.69
C ILE A 50 1.84 1.54 8.07
N SER A 51 3.00 1.11 8.54
CA SER A 51 4.25 1.58 7.97
C SER A 51 4.49 0.93 6.61
N GLU A 52 5.34 1.57 5.80
CA GLU A 52 5.74 1.04 4.51
C GLU A 52 6.31 -0.37 4.67
N LYS A 53 7.12 -0.58 5.68
CA LYS A 53 7.75 -1.85 5.97
C LYS A 53 6.73 -2.93 6.32
N GLU A 54 5.72 -2.58 7.11
CA GLU A 54 4.65 -3.52 7.44
C GLU A 54 3.83 -3.88 6.22
N PHE A 55 3.58 -2.92 5.35
CA PHE A 55 2.77 -3.15 4.16
C PHE A 55 3.43 -4.14 3.21
N ILE A 56 4.71 -3.97 2.97
CA ILE A 56 5.46 -4.83 2.04
C ILE A 56 5.82 -6.18 2.64
N ASN A 57 6.09 -6.23 3.92
CA ASN A 57 6.58 -7.44 4.56
C ASN A 57 5.46 -8.51 4.72
#